data_d3b8991cb25d61136aa8ceb4ec24958c
#
_entry.id   d3b8991cb25d61136aa8ceb4ec24958c
#
_cell.length_a   1.000
_cell.length_b   1.000
_cell.length_c   1.000
_cell.angle_alpha   90.00
_cell.angle_beta   90.00
_cell.angle_gamma   90.00
#
_symmetry.space_group_name_H-M   'P 1'
#
loop_
_entity.id
_entity.type
_entity.pdbx_description
1 polymer ?
#
loop_
_entity_poly.entity_id
_entity_poly.type
_entity_poly.pdbx_seq_one_letter_code
_entity_poly.pdbx_strand_id
1 'polypeptide(L)'
;MAIYEARGFSSLLYPYKGKLTPFEYIAQFKPMKPPENMTIDDFKEKQAPYCISGKVKAEKSGSYKRSNENLLYRDLIFIDYDDIPISAETFKDTVHSVLSDYSYILYPTIKHTAKKPRYRLVVKPDKNLTELDYKATVNHMADLIGLPYDKTSETWSQLQGLPVTQSSIEDYDRVVNLGTDFPTIRGQTVTT
;
A
#
# COMPACT_ATOMS: atom_id res chain seq x y z
N MET A 1 -5.66 -9.49 -12.50
CA MET A 1 -5.31 -8.95 -11.18
C MET A 1 -4.25 -9.82 -10.55
N ALA A 2 -3.19 -9.21 -10.05
CA ALA A 2 -2.10 -9.97 -9.45
C ALA A 2 -1.47 -9.19 -8.30
N ILE A 3 -0.87 -9.92 -7.36
CA ILE A 3 -0.06 -9.37 -6.30
C ILE A 3 1.21 -10.20 -6.16
N TYR A 4 2.32 -9.52 -5.91
CA TYR A 4 3.64 -10.14 -5.75
C TYR A 4 4.19 -9.77 -4.39
N GLU A 5 4.81 -10.72 -3.71
CA GLU A 5 5.49 -10.50 -2.44
C GLU A 5 7.00 -10.35 -2.61
N ALA A 6 7.59 -9.56 -1.72
CA ALA A 6 9.02 -9.49 -1.49
C ALA A 6 9.31 -9.58 0.00
N ARG A 7 10.49 -10.05 0.37
CA ARG A 7 10.97 -10.06 1.76
C ARG A 7 12.13 -9.08 1.88
N GLY A 8 12.00 -8.11 2.78
CA GLY A 8 12.93 -7.01 2.88
C GLY A 8 12.92 -6.13 1.63
N PHE A 9 13.96 -5.34 1.45
CA PHE A 9 14.09 -4.44 0.30
C PHE A 9 14.59 -5.14 -0.96
N SER A 10 14.10 -6.34 -1.20
CA SER A 10 14.50 -7.13 -2.36
C SER A 10 13.83 -6.63 -3.64
N SER A 11 14.55 -6.70 -4.76
CA SER A 11 13.96 -6.50 -6.08
C SER A 11 13.30 -7.77 -6.63
N LEU A 12 13.60 -8.93 -6.03
CA LEU A 12 13.01 -10.20 -6.44
C LEU A 12 11.60 -10.34 -5.89
N LEU A 13 10.66 -10.65 -6.77
CA LEU A 13 9.24 -10.75 -6.45
C LEU A 13 8.75 -12.18 -6.62
N TYR A 14 7.81 -12.59 -5.77
CA TYR A 14 7.17 -13.90 -5.80
C TYR A 14 5.67 -13.72 -6.03
N PRO A 15 5.11 -14.22 -7.15
CA PRO A 15 3.69 -14.06 -7.41
C PRO A 15 2.85 -14.86 -6.41
N TYR A 16 1.79 -14.24 -5.90
CA TYR A 16 0.77 -14.94 -5.13
C TYR A 16 -0.06 -15.81 -6.07
N LYS A 17 -0.21 -17.09 -5.73
CA LYS A 17 -0.89 -18.09 -6.57
C LYS A 17 -2.22 -18.57 -6.00
N GLY A 18 -2.71 -17.93 -4.93
CA GLY A 18 -3.99 -18.26 -4.32
C GLY A 18 -5.18 -17.63 -5.04
N LYS A 19 -6.35 -17.75 -4.42
CA LYS A 19 -7.63 -17.33 -5.02
C LYS A 19 -8.09 -15.94 -4.60
N LEU A 20 -7.44 -15.31 -3.62
CA LEU A 20 -7.82 -13.98 -3.16
C LEU A 20 -7.49 -12.93 -4.20
N THR A 21 -8.34 -11.91 -4.32
CA THR A 21 -7.98 -10.70 -5.07
C THR A 21 -6.86 -9.96 -4.31
N PRO A 22 -6.10 -9.06 -4.97
CA PRO A 22 -5.11 -8.26 -4.26
C PRO A 22 -5.68 -7.50 -3.05
N PHE A 23 -6.87 -6.94 -3.17
CA PHE A 23 -7.54 -6.27 -2.05
C PHE A 23 -7.82 -7.24 -0.90
N GLU A 24 -8.43 -8.39 -1.20
CA GLU A 24 -8.70 -9.42 -0.18
C GLU A 24 -7.42 -9.96 0.46
N TYR A 25 -6.36 -10.11 -0.33
CA TYR A 25 -5.07 -10.58 0.16
C TYR A 25 -4.52 -9.67 1.27
N ILE A 26 -4.57 -8.35 1.04
CA ILE A 26 -4.11 -7.37 2.04
C ILE A 26 -5.09 -7.28 3.21
N ALA A 27 -6.40 -7.31 2.93
CA ALA A 27 -7.43 -7.25 3.97
C ALA A 27 -7.31 -8.43 4.97
N GLN A 28 -6.92 -9.60 4.49
CA GLN A 28 -6.83 -10.83 5.28
C GLN A 28 -5.42 -11.20 5.70
N PHE A 29 -4.41 -10.44 5.28
CA PHE A 29 -3.01 -10.76 5.60
C PHE A 29 -2.79 -10.76 7.11
N LYS A 30 -2.29 -11.89 7.64
CA LYS A 30 -1.99 -11.99 9.08
C LYS A 30 -0.79 -11.11 9.41
N PRO A 31 -0.93 -10.12 10.32
CA PRO A 31 0.19 -9.25 10.67
C PRO A 31 1.41 -10.04 11.15
N MET A 32 2.59 -9.66 10.68
CA MET A 32 3.84 -10.26 11.14
C MET A 32 4.44 -9.42 12.26
N LYS A 33 5.10 -10.10 13.21
CA LYS A 33 5.89 -9.45 14.26
C LYS A 33 7.36 -9.60 13.96
N PRO A 34 8.18 -8.54 14.15
CA PRO A 34 9.61 -8.69 14.03
C PRO A 34 10.16 -9.62 15.13
N PRO A 35 11.22 -10.41 14.85
CA PRO A 35 11.90 -11.21 15.88
C PRO A 35 12.46 -10.33 16.99
N GLU A 36 12.45 -10.81 18.24
CA GLU A 36 12.90 -10.04 19.40
C GLU A 36 14.40 -9.67 19.33
N ASN A 37 15.21 -10.49 18.67
CA ASN A 37 16.66 -10.29 18.56
C ASN A 37 17.07 -9.45 17.36
N MET A 38 16.14 -8.81 16.68
CA MET A 38 16.38 -8.02 15.48
C MET A 38 15.90 -6.58 15.66
N THR A 39 16.70 -5.61 15.19
CA THR A 39 16.22 -4.22 15.16
C THR A 39 15.11 -4.06 14.12
N ILE A 40 14.28 -3.03 14.30
CA ILE A 40 13.20 -2.74 13.36
C ILE A 40 13.76 -2.43 11.97
N ASP A 41 14.84 -1.66 11.89
CA ASP A 41 15.45 -1.31 10.61
C ASP A 41 16.02 -2.55 9.89
N ASP A 42 16.67 -3.46 10.61
CA ASP A 42 17.14 -4.73 10.04
C ASP A 42 16.00 -5.61 9.59
N PHE A 43 14.92 -5.68 10.37
CA PHE A 43 13.73 -6.43 9.99
C PHE A 43 13.14 -5.88 8.70
N LYS A 44 12.97 -4.57 8.59
CA LYS A 44 12.45 -3.91 7.39
C LYS A 44 13.31 -4.21 6.16
N GLU A 45 14.62 -4.15 6.33
CA GLU A 45 15.56 -4.36 5.22
C GLU A 45 15.62 -5.82 4.75
N LYS A 46 15.54 -6.79 5.68
CA LYS A 46 15.87 -8.19 5.40
C LYS A 46 14.71 -9.16 5.41
N GLN A 47 13.66 -8.93 6.19
CA GLN A 47 12.62 -9.94 6.44
C GLN A 47 11.18 -9.44 6.34
N ALA A 48 10.92 -8.15 6.50
CA ALA A 48 9.56 -7.63 6.49
C ALA A 48 8.85 -7.97 5.18
N PRO A 49 7.54 -8.27 5.24
CA PRO A 49 6.77 -8.58 4.03
C PRO A 49 6.40 -7.29 3.31
N TYR A 50 6.67 -7.27 2.01
CA TYR A 50 6.29 -6.19 1.10
C TYR A 50 5.53 -6.75 -0.09
N CYS A 51 4.83 -5.89 -0.80
CA CYS A 51 4.11 -6.29 -2.00
C CYS A 51 4.20 -5.24 -3.11
N ILE A 52 3.93 -5.69 -4.31
CA ILE A 52 3.56 -4.89 -5.48
C ILE A 52 2.24 -5.46 -5.98
N SER A 53 1.21 -4.62 -6.14
CA SER A 53 -0.03 -5.03 -6.79
C SER A 53 -0.03 -4.61 -8.26
N GLY A 54 -0.66 -5.43 -9.11
CA GLY A 54 -0.73 -5.18 -10.55
C GLY A 54 -0.07 -6.28 -11.35
N LYS A 55 0.50 -5.94 -12.51
CA LYS A 55 1.14 -6.91 -13.39
C LYS A 55 2.61 -6.58 -13.58
N VAL A 56 3.47 -7.52 -13.23
CA VAL A 56 4.91 -7.45 -13.45
C VAL A 56 5.27 -8.37 -14.60
N LYS A 57 6.03 -7.85 -15.55
CA LYS A 57 6.55 -8.63 -16.68
C LYS A 57 7.69 -9.53 -16.18
N ALA A 58 7.65 -10.82 -16.54
CA ALA A 58 8.71 -11.75 -16.19
C ALA A 58 10.00 -11.43 -16.97
N GLU A 59 11.13 -11.63 -16.31
CA GLU A 59 12.45 -11.62 -16.96
C GLU A 59 12.60 -12.85 -17.89
N LYS A 60 13.62 -12.83 -18.73
CA LYS A 60 13.93 -13.97 -19.64
C LYS A 60 14.16 -15.27 -18.88
N SER A 61 14.68 -15.17 -17.65
CA SER A 61 14.90 -16.31 -16.75
C SER A 61 13.61 -16.90 -16.17
N GLY A 62 12.47 -16.22 -16.35
CA GLY A 62 11.19 -16.59 -15.72
C GLY A 62 11.00 -16.00 -14.34
N SER A 63 12.00 -15.32 -13.78
CA SER A 63 11.88 -14.63 -12.49
C SER A 63 11.17 -13.29 -12.66
N TYR A 64 10.64 -12.75 -11.53
CA TYR A 64 9.98 -11.44 -11.49
C TYR A 64 10.86 -10.46 -10.72
N LYS A 65 11.25 -9.38 -11.38
CA LYS A 65 12.05 -8.32 -10.79
C LYS A 65 11.27 -7.01 -10.75
N ARG A 66 11.31 -6.35 -9.60
CA ARG A 66 10.70 -5.03 -9.43
C ARG A 66 11.54 -3.97 -10.15
N SER A 67 10.94 -3.32 -11.12
CA SER A 67 11.51 -2.15 -11.80
C SER A 67 10.39 -1.35 -12.43
N ASN A 68 10.66 -0.09 -12.77
CA ASN A 68 9.69 0.74 -13.49
C ASN A 68 9.32 0.14 -14.84
N GLU A 69 10.27 -0.49 -15.53
CA GLU A 69 10.07 -1.08 -16.85
C GLU A 69 9.23 -2.35 -16.79
N ASN A 70 9.38 -3.14 -15.73
CA ASN A 70 8.69 -4.42 -15.62
C ASN A 70 7.26 -4.29 -15.10
N LEU A 71 6.92 -3.18 -14.46
CA LEU A 71 5.58 -2.96 -13.93
C LEU A 71 4.67 -2.41 -15.03
N LEU A 72 3.75 -3.26 -15.50
CA LEU A 72 2.89 -2.96 -16.65
C LEU A 72 1.65 -2.13 -16.25
N TYR A 73 1.07 -2.40 -15.08
CA TYR A 73 -0.04 -1.63 -14.50
C TYR A 73 -0.11 -1.91 -13.01
N ARG A 74 -0.79 -1.02 -12.28
CA ARG A 74 -1.16 -1.25 -10.88
C ARG A 74 -2.67 -1.37 -10.76
N ASP A 75 -3.13 -2.16 -9.80
CA ASP A 75 -4.56 -2.42 -9.57
C ASP A 75 -5.00 -2.10 -8.14
N LEU A 76 -4.11 -1.53 -7.32
CA LEU A 76 -4.42 -0.92 -6.02
C LEU A 76 -3.67 0.40 -5.89
N ILE A 77 -4.28 1.32 -5.14
CA ILE A 77 -3.69 2.61 -4.80
C ILE A 77 -3.17 2.52 -3.37
N PHE A 78 -1.92 2.99 -3.14
CA PHE A 78 -1.30 3.03 -1.82
C PHE A 78 -0.89 4.44 -1.48
N ILE A 79 -1.23 4.91 -0.27
CA ILE A 79 -0.77 6.20 0.25
C ILE A 79 -0.25 5.98 1.66
N ASP A 80 0.99 6.40 1.92
CA ASP A 80 1.61 6.31 3.23
C ASP A 80 1.48 7.64 3.98
N TYR A 81 1.02 7.55 5.23
CA TYR A 81 0.89 8.67 6.15
C TYR A 81 1.84 8.46 7.32
N ASP A 82 3.02 9.06 7.25
CA ASP A 82 4.10 8.89 8.23
C ASP A 82 4.20 10.05 9.24
N ASP A 83 3.55 11.17 8.95
CA ASP A 83 3.62 12.38 9.77
C ASP A 83 2.23 12.96 9.97
N ILE A 84 1.39 12.22 10.70
CA ILE A 84 -0.01 12.57 10.93
C ILE A 84 -0.09 13.59 12.07
N PRO A 85 -0.59 14.83 11.81
CA PRO A 85 -0.58 15.91 12.82
C PRO A 85 -1.75 15.86 13.79
N ILE A 86 -2.62 14.86 13.69
CA ILE A 86 -3.83 14.70 14.50
C ILE A 86 -3.83 13.32 15.16
N SER A 87 -4.78 13.07 16.05
CA SER A 87 -4.89 11.75 16.70
C SER A 87 -5.24 10.65 15.69
N ALA A 88 -4.91 9.41 16.03
CA ALA A 88 -5.25 8.24 15.21
C ALA A 88 -6.77 8.16 14.96
N GLU A 89 -7.59 8.43 15.98
CA GLU A 89 -9.05 8.41 15.85
C GLU A 89 -9.54 9.47 14.87
N THR A 90 -9.07 10.71 15.01
CA THR A 90 -9.46 11.80 14.11
C THR A 90 -8.96 11.53 12.68
N PHE A 91 -7.77 10.94 12.53
CA PHE A 91 -7.24 10.55 11.22
C PHE A 91 -8.15 9.49 10.56
N LYS A 92 -8.51 8.44 11.28
CA LYS A 92 -9.40 7.39 10.75
C LYS A 92 -10.77 7.97 10.37
N ASP A 93 -11.32 8.85 11.19
CA ASP A 93 -12.60 9.52 10.89
C ASP A 93 -12.50 10.41 9.64
N THR A 94 -11.39 11.12 9.49
CA THR A 94 -11.15 11.98 8.31
C THR A 94 -11.09 11.13 7.03
N VAL A 95 -10.35 10.04 7.04
CA VAL A 95 -10.28 9.12 5.89
C VAL A 95 -11.67 8.55 5.58
N HIS A 96 -12.40 8.11 6.60
CA HIS A 96 -13.72 7.53 6.42
C HIS A 96 -14.73 8.56 5.87
N SER A 97 -14.67 9.81 6.31
CA SER A 97 -15.56 10.86 5.81
C SER A 97 -15.41 11.10 4.30
N VAL A 98 -14.21 10.86 3.76
CA VAL A 98 -13.92 11.03 2.32
C VAL A 98 -14.20 9.74 1.53
N LEU A 99 -13.89 8.57 2.11
CA LEU A 99 -13.86 7.30 1.39
C LEU A 99 -14.94 6.30 1.80
N SER A 100 -15.96 6.72 2.57
CA SER A 100 -16.97 5.81 3.12
C SER A 100 -17.71 5.00 2.04
N ASP A 101 -17.88 5.54 0.83
CA ASP A 101 -18.57 4.87 -0.27
C ASP A 101 -17.68 3.89 -1.02
N TYR A 102 -16.37 3.86 -0.75
CA TYR A 102 -15.40 3.11 -1.52
C TYR A 102 -14.77 1.97 -0.73
N SER A 103 -14.24 0.98 -1.46
CA SER A 103 -13.48 -0.10 -0.85
C SER A 103 -12.09 0.38 -0.49
N TYR A 104 -11.78 0.43 0.81
CA TYR A 104 -10.46 0.79 1.28
C TYR A 104 -10.03 -0.05 2.49
N ILE A 105 -8.73 -0.12 2.68
CA ILE A 105 -8.09 -0.71 3.86
C ILE A 105 -7.19 0.36 4.48
N LEU A 106 -7.24 0.49 5.79
CA LEU A 106 -6.35 1.39 6.52
C LEU A 106 -5.70 0.58 7.65
N TYR A 107 -4.37 0.56 7.69
CA TYR A 107 -3.66 -0.19 8.71
C TYR A 107 -2.40 0.53 9.18
N PRO A 108 -2.04 0.37 10.48
CA PRO A 108 -0.82 0.99 11.00
C PRO A 108 0.44 0.36 10.41
N THR A 109 1.46 1.17 10.19
CA THR A 109 2.77 0.70 9.77
C THR A 109 3.62 0.33 10.99
N ILE A 110 4.78 -0.29 10.77
CA ILE A 110 5.58 -0.90 11.84
C ILE A 110 6.02 0.10 12.92
N LYS A 111 6.27 1.35 12.56
CA LYS A 111 6.70 2.40 13.51
C LYS A 111 5.55 3.19 14.12
N HIS A 112 4.31 2.78 13.87
CA HIS A 112 3.13 3.41 14.44
C HIS A 112 3.13 3.34 15.98
N THR A 113 2.80 4.45 16.63
CA THR A 113 2.51 4.54 18.06
C THR A 113 1.29 5.43 18.27
N ALA A 114 0.67 5.35 19.46
CA ALA A 114 -0.45 6.24 19.78
C ALA A 114 -0.05 7.72 19.75
N LYS A 115 1.20 8.04 20.12
CA LYS A 115 1.74 9.40 20.10
C LYS A 115 2.17 9.86 18.72
N LYS A 116 2.59 8.93 17.86
CA LYS A 116 2.99 9.19 16.47
C LYS A 116 2.25 8.20 15.56
N PRO A 117 1.00 8.49 15.23
CA PRO A 117 0.24 7.62 14.34
C PRO A 117 0.88 7.55 12.95
N ARG A 118 0.97 6.34 12.41
CA ARG A 118 1.47 6.07 11.06
C ARG A 118 0.59 5.01 10.42
N TYR A 119 0.00 5.34 9.27
CA TYR A 119 -0.94 4.45 8.59
C TYR A 119 -0.62 4.34 7.11
N ARG A 120 -0.98 3.20 6.55
CA ARG A 120 -1.01 2.99 5.10
C ARG A 120 -2.44 2.83 4.67
N LEU A 121 -2.83 3.59 3.65
CA LEU A 121 -4.14 3.53 3.03
C LEU A 121 -4.03 2.76 1.72
N VAL A 122 -4.93 1.79 1.53
CA VAL A 122 -5.06 1.01 0.29
C VAL A 122 -6.46 1.21 -0.24
N VAL A 123 -6.59 1.60 -1.50
CA VAL A 123 -7.89 1.85 -2.11
C VAL A 123 -7.99 1.07 -3.42
N LYS A 124 -9.16 0.47 -3.66
CA LYS A 124 -9.43 -0.28 -4.88
C LYS A 124 -9.92 0.66 -5.98
N PRO A 125 -9.18 0.82 -7.09
CA PRO A 125 -9.60 1.65 -8.21
C PRO A 125 -10.57 0.91 -9.12
N ASP A 126 -11.30 1.66 -9.96
CA ASP A 126 -12.27 1.11 -10.89
C ASP A 126 -11.66 0.48 -12.15
N LYS A 127 -10.36 0.61 -12.34
CA LYS A 127 -9.62 0.00 -13.46
C LYS A 127 -8.14 -0.17 -13.13
N ASN A 128 -7.43 -0.91 -13.97
CA ASN A 128 -5.97 -0.97 -13.91
C ASN A 128 -5.37 0.39 -14.26
N LEU A 129 -4.33 0.78 -13.52
CA LEU A 129 -3.73 2.11 -13.61
C LEU A 129 -2.42 2.08 -14.36
N THR A 130 -2.26 3.00 -15.31
CA THR A 130 -0.96 3.36 -15.86
C THR A 130 -0.18 4.20 -14.85
N GLU A 131 1.11 4.44 -15.07
CA GLU A 131 1.90 5.30 -14.18
C GLU A 131 1.30 6.70 -14.04
N LEU A 132 0.89 7.32 -15.14
CA LEU A 132 0.30 8.66 -15.11
C LEU A 132 -1.03 8.69 -14.36
N ASP A 133 -1.90 7.71 -14.62
CA ASP A 133 -3.19 7.60 -13.93
C ASP A 133 -3.01 7.32 -12.43
N TYR A 134 -2.01 6.50 -12.08
CA TYR A 134 -1.69 6.20 -10.69
C TYR A 134 -1.29 7.47 -9.93
N LYS A 135 -0.35 8.23 -10.47
CA LYS A 135 0.12 9.48 -9.84
C LYS A 135 -1.01 10.50 -9.72
N ALA A 136 -1.81 10.66 -10.77
CA ALA A 136 -2.94 11.59 -10.77
C ALA A 136 -4.00 11.18 -9.73
N THR A 137 -4.28 9.89 -9.61
CA THR A 137 -5.28 9.39 -8.66
C THR A 137 -4.80 9.51 -7.21
N VAL A 138 -3.52 9.21 -6.94
CA VAL A 138 -2.91 9.42 -5.61
C VAL A 138 -3.02 10.89 -5.21
N ASN A 139 -2.62 11.80 -6.10
CA ASN A 139 -2.68 13.24 -5.82
C ASN A 139 -4.10 13.71 -5.54
N HIS A 140 -5.06 13.30 -6.35
CA HIS A 140 -6.46 13.67 -6.16
C HIS A 140 -7.02 13.16 -4.83
N MET A 141 -6.78 11.90 -4.50
CA MET A 141 -7.22 11.30 -3.25
C MET A 141 -6.57 11.97 -2.04
N ALA A 142 -5.27 12.23 -2.11
CA ALA A 142 -4.55 12.93 -1.06
C ALA A 142 -5.09 14.35 -0.83
N ASP A 143 -5.43 15.06 -1.91
CA ASP A 143 -6.06 16.40 -1.81
C ASP A 143 -7.43 16.33 -1.15
N LEU A 144 -8.24 15.31 -1.47
CA LEU A 144 -9.55 15.12 -0.84
C LEU A 144 -9.42 14.86 0.67
N ILE A 145 -8.44 14.09 1.09
CA ILE A 145 -8.18 13.80 2.50
C ILE A 145 -7.58 15.04 3.21
N GLY A 146 -6.72 15.78 2.52
CA GLY A 146 -6.21 17.07 2.97
C GLY A 146 -5.18 17.00 4.10
N LEU A 147 -4.49 15.86 4.26
CA LEU A 147 -3.46 15.67 5.29
C LEU A 147 -2.09 15.40 4.64
N PRO A 148 -0.99 15.73 5.34
CA PRO A 148 0.35 15.44 4.82
C PRO A 148 0.54 13.93 4.59
N TYR A 149 1.14 13.58 3.46
CA TYR A 149 1.44 12.20 3.12
C TYR A 149 2.86 12.07 2.58
N ASP A 150 3.39 10.85 2.58
CA ASP A 150 4.72 10.56 2.04
C ASP A 150 4.67 10.57 0.50
N LYS A 151 5.40 11.49 -0.11
CA LYS A 151 5.46 11.68 -1.57
C LYS A 151 6.02 10.45 -2.30
N THR A 152 6.75 9.57 -1.64
CA THR A 152 7.20 8.31 -2.25
C THR A 152 6.03 7.39 -2.61
N SER A 153 4.82 7.65 -2.08
CA SER A 153 3.60 6.95 -2.49
C SER A 153 3.29 7.11 -3.98
N GLU A 154 3.80 8.18 -4.62
CA GLU A 154 3.62 8.44 -6.05
C GLU A 154 4.62 7.67 -6.92
N THR A 155 5.64 7.05 -6.33
CA THR A 155 6.68 6.31 -7.06
C THR A 155 6.10 5.04 -7.67
N TRP A 156 6.27 4.89 -8.99
CA TRP A 156 5.59 3.84 -9.76
C TRP A 156 5.86 2.43 -9.26
N SER A 157 7.12 2.06 -9.05
CA SER A 157 7.50 0.73 -8.61
C SER A 157 7.82 0.65 -7.11
N GLN A 158 7.22 1.51 -6.29
CA GLN A 158 7.42 1.52 -4.85
C GLN A 158 6.94 0.21 -4.21
N LEU A 159 7.80 -0.40 -3.41
CA LEU A 159 7.38 -1.50 -2.53
C LEU A 159 6.43 -0.97 -1.46
N GLN A 160 5.37 -1.72 -1.21
CA GLN A 160 4.38 -1.39 -0.20
C GLN A 160 4.44 -2.42 0.92
N GLY A 161 4.66 -1.96 2.16
CA GLY A 161 4.69 -2.86 3.30
C GLY A 161 3.34 -3.52 3.55
N LEU A 162 3.36 -4.84 3.71
CA LEU A 162 2.20 -5.60 4.18
C LEU A 162 2.05 -5.42 5.71
N PRO A 163 0.91 -5.79 6.29
CA PRO A 163 0.68 -5.60 7.73
C PRO A 163 1.78 -6.20 8.61
N VAL A 164 2.37 -5.37 9.46
CA VAL A 164 3.35 -5.75 10.46
C VAL A 164 3.06 -4.98 11.75
N THR A 165 3.38 -5.55 12.90
CA THR A 165 3.11 -4.92 14.19
C THR A 165 4.20 -5.25 15.20
N GLN A 166 4.53 -4.29 16.06
CA GLN A 166 5.39 -4.52 17.22
C GLN A 166 4.56 -4.90 18.45
N SER A 167 3.24 -4.77 18.36
CA SER A 167 2.29 -5.08 19.45
C SER A 167 1.60 -6.42 19.22
N SER A 168 0.50 -6.66 19.93
CA SER A 168 -0.33 -7.86 19.79
C SER A 168 -0.98 -7.93 18.41
N ILE A 169 -0.93 -9.12 17.80
CA ILE A 169 -1.58 -9.36 16.51
C ILE A 169 -3.12 -9.24 16.65
N GLU A 170 -3.68 -9.67 17.78
CA GLU A 170 -5.13 -9.60 18.02
C GLU A 170 -5.64 -8.16 18.07
N ASP A 171 -4.80 -7.23 18.54
CA ASP A 171 -5.16 -5.81 18.68
C ASP A 171 -4.76 -4.96 17.48
N TYR A 172 -4.39 -5.59 16.36
CA TYR A 172 -3.95 -4.87 15.17
C TYR A 172 -5.08 -3.99 14.63
N ASP A 173 -4.81 -2.68 14.55
CA ASP A 173 -5.80 -1.66 14.20
C ASP A 173 -5.99 -1.53 12.68
N ARG A 174 -6.48 -2.58 12.05
CA ARG A 174 -6.80 -2.58 10.63
C ARG A 174 -8.27 -2.35 10.40
N VAL A 175 -8.59 -1.37 9.56
CA VAL A 175 -9.96 -1.07 9.12
C VAL A 175 -10.13 -1.57 7.69
N VAL A 176 -11.18 -2.33 7.43
CA VAL A 176 -11.57 -2.76 6.09
C VAL A 176 -12.98 -2.23 5.83
N ASN A 177 -13.11 -1.37 4.84
CA ASN A 177 -14.38 -0.82 4.41
C ASN A 177 -14.71 -1.35 3.01
N LEU A 178 -15.88 -1.91 2.84
CA LEU A 178 -16.33 -2.43 1.55
C LEU A 178 -17.33 -1.47 0.94
N GLY A 179 -17.12 -1.14 -0.31
CA GLY A 179 -17.96 -0.22 -1.07
C GLY A 179 -17.75 -0.41 -2.56
N THR A 180 -17.92 0.67 -3.31
CA THR A 180 -17.67 0.66 -4.75
C THR A 180 -16.18 0.93 -5.03
N ASP A 181 -15.77 0.75 -6.28
CA ASP A 181 -14.42 1.05 -6.71
C ASP A 181 -14.24 2.57 -6.85
N PHE A 182 -13.05 3.06 -6.50
CA PHE A 182 -12.75 4.50 -6.55
C PHE A 182 -12.56 4.95 -8.02
N PRO A 183 -13.19 6.05 -8.45
CA PRO A 183 -13.05 6.55 -9.81
C PRO A 183 -11.61 6.97 -10.10
N THR A 184 -10.99 6.36 -11.10
CA THR A 184 -9.63 6.68 -11.51
C THR A 184 -9.57 8.05 -12.15
N ILE A 185 -8.56 8.83 -11.77
CA ILE A 185 -8.25 10.12 -12.40
C ILE A 185 -7.27 9.88 -13.53
N ARG A 186 -7.62 10.35 -14.71
CA ARG A 186 -6.74 10.23 -15.88
C ARG A 186 -5.57 11.19 -15.77
N GLY A 187 -4.36 10.65 -15.85
CA GLY A 187 -3.15 11.45 -15.89
C GLY A 187 -2.95 12.09 -17.25
N GLN A 188 -2.41 13.32 -17.25
CA GLN A 188 -2.11 14.05 -18.48
C GLN A 188 -0.61 14.22 -18.63
N THR A 189 -0.10 14.00 -19.84
CA THR A 189 1.27 14.35 -20.18
C THR A 189 1.35 15.85 -20.32
N VAL A 190 2.27 16.50 -19.58
CA VAL A 190 2.53 17.93 -19.77
C VAL A 190 3.36 18.04 -21.04
N THR A 191 2.71 18.49 -22.12
CA THR A 191 3.43 18.88 -23.34
C THR A 191 3.90 20.33 -23.14
N THR A 192 5.19 20.51 -23.06
CA THR A 192 5.83 21.83 -23.15
C THR A 192 6.03 22.22 -24.60
#